data_c61b7b02ca1d86b117f582d239981a33
#
_entry.id   c61b7b02ca1d86b117f582d239981a33
#
_cell.length_a   1.000
_cell.length_b   1.000
_cell.length_c   1.000
_cell.angle_alpha   90.00
_cell.angle_beta   90.00
_cell.angle_gamma   90.00
#
_symmetry.space_group_name_H-M   'P 1'
#
loop_
_entity.id
_entity.type
_entity.pdbx_description
1 polymer ?
#
loop_
_entity_poly.entity_id
_entity_poly.type
_entity_poly.pdbx_seq_one_letter_code
_entity_poly.pdbx_strand_id
1 'polypeptide(L)'
;MAEKFQPLSVSKLDNDYDVIIIGSGGTGLSAAIQANELGMKTVVLEKEEELGGNTNRASSGMNAAETNVQLQHGVIDNVADFYHETYQDGGRLNDKDMLGYFVYHTAPAIDWLADHGIKLDDITITGGMSRKRTHRPASMAPIGGFLVKSLLEVVQKENIPVFNKVKVNKLLQDDEGKVIGVEANADGLIKTIHAKAVILATGGFGASKEYMKRFRPDLADYKTTNQPGATGDGLKLAEGVGGELMQMDLVQVHPTVQQDNPHVYLIGEAVRGEGAILVNAEGNRFVNELNTRKIVSNAITALPEHSAYLIFDQGIRDHAKAIEFYDKVGLVVHGDTIEDLAKNLNMDPENLKKTVVTWNEAVENHDDKEFHRTTGMDRGITKPGFFAIHIAPAIHYTMGGIHINTKTQVLDGNGDVIKGLYAAGEVAGGLHGNNRVGGNSIAETIVFGRQAGQQVTVYARGLK
;
A
#
# COMPACT_ATOMS: atom_id res chain seq x y z
N MET A 1 29.00 5.39 1.41
CA MET A 1 27.55 5.69 1.41
C MET A 1 27.12 5.66 -0.05
N ALA A 2 26.11 4.85 -0.43
CA ALA A 2 25.58 4.91 -1.79
C ALA A 2 25.02 6.33 -2.02
N GLU A 3 25.35 6.89 -3.17
CA GLU A 3 24.92 8.24 -3.53
C GLU A 3 23.39 8.24 -3.67
N LYS A 4 22.72 9.21 -3.05
CA LYS A 4 21.25 9.32 -3.12
C LYS A 4 20.86 9.64 -4.56
N PHE A 5 19.90 8.88 -5.13
CA PHE A 5 19.37 9.15 -6.47
C PHE A 5 18.99 10.63 -6.63
N GLN A 6 19.40 11.24 -7.74
CA GLN A 6 19.11 12.63 -8.06
C GLN A 6 18.27 12.69 -9.35
N PRO A 7 17.06 13.27 -9.29
CA PRO A 7 16.29 13.55 -10.50
C PRO A 7 17.04 14.48 -11.44
N LEU A 8 16.76 14.38 -12.73
CA LEU A 8 17.35 15.24 -13.73
C LEU A 8 16.78 16.66 -13.66
N SER A 9 17.60 17.65 -14.03
CA SER A 9 17.14 19.02 -14.21
C SER A 9 16.10 19.10 -15.33
N VAL A 10 15.00 19.85 -15.14
CA VAL A 10 13.93 20.09 -16.11
C VAL A 10 14.45 20.63 -17.45
N SER A 11 15.61 21.28 -17.46
CA SER A 11 16.27 21.73 -18.70
C SER A 11 16.68 20.59 -19.64
N LYS A 12 16.75 19.34 -19.12
CA LYS A 12 17.05 18.13 -19.89
C LYS A 12 15.81 17.34 -20.33
N LEU A 13 14.61 17.85 -20.03
CA LEU A 13 13.35 17.21 -20.41
C LEU A 13 13.10 17.40 -21.91
N ASP A 14 13.19 16.32 -22.68
CA ASP A 14 12.88 16.27 -24.08
C ASP A 14 11.37 16.47 -24.33
N ASN A 15 11.03 16.78 -25.59
CA ASN A 15 9.64 16.91 -26.00
C ASN A 15 9.04 15.64 -26.60
N ASP A 16 9.88 14.59 -26.86
CA ASP A 16 9.44 13.37 -27.52
C ASP A 16 10.02 12.11 -26.86
N TYR A 17 9.11 11.19 -26.51
CA TYR A 17 9.41 9.88 -25.94
C TYR A 17 8.59 8.78 -26.63
N ASP A 18 8.91 7.51 -26.41
CA ASP A 18 8.03 6.40 -26.76
C ASP A 18 6.93 6.25 -25.70
N VAL A 19 7.31 6.36 -24.43
CA VAL A 19 6.41 6.18 -23.27
C VAL A 19 6.64 7.25 -22.23
N ILE A 20 5.57 7.89 -21.80
CA ILE A 20 5.54 8.78 -20.63
C ILE A 20 4.89 8.02 -19.46
N ILE A 21 5.58 7.97 -18.33
CA ILE A 21 5.07 7.41 -17.07
C ILE A 21 4.83 8.55 -16.10
N ILE A 22 3.60 8.65 -15.56
CA ILE A 22 3.20 9.70 -14.62
C ILE A 22 3.14 9.11 -13.21
N GLY A 23 4.08 9.51 -12.36
CA GLY A 23 4.26 9.04 -10.99
C GLY A 23 5.49 8.16 -10.80
N SER A 24 6.23 8.41 -9.72
CA SER A 24 7.49 7.74 -9.35
C SER A 24 7.32 6.71 -8.22
N GLY A 25 6.09 6.25 -7.95
CA GLY A 25 5.83 5.15 -7.02
C GLY A 25 6.33 3.81 -7.56
N GLY A 26 6.19 2.73 -6.77
CA GLY A 26 6.63 1.39 -7.18
C GLY A 26 6.10 0.97 -8.56
N THR A 27 4.85 1.30 -8.89
CA THR A 27 4.23 1.03 -10.19
C THR A 27 4.94 1.76 -11.33
N GLY A 28 5.16 3.07 -11.18
CA GLY A 28 5.78 3.87 -12.24
C GLY A 28 7.23 3.47 -12.48
N LEU A 29 8.01 3.21 -11.42
CA LEU A 29 9.39 2.76 -11.54
C LEU A 29 9.48 1.37 -12.18
N SER A 30 8.62 0.43 -11.79
CA SER A 30 8.57 -0.92 -12.39
C SER A 30 8.16 -0.87 -13.87
N ALA A 31 7.19 -0.02 -14.23
CA ALA A 31 6.77 0.18 -15.60
C ALA A 31 7.89 0.79 -16.46
N ALA A 32 8.62 1.77 -15.91
CA ALA A 32 9.73 2.43 -16.57
C ALA A 32 10.88 1.45 -16.86
N ILE A 33 11.29 0.67 -15.86
CA ILE A 33 12.33 -0.36 -16.02
C ILE A 33 11.90 -1.36 -17.09
N GLN A 34 10.70 -1.93 -16.97
CA GLN A 34 10.23 -2.96 -17.90
C GLN A 34 10.08 -2.44 -19.34
N ALA A 35 9.59 -1.23 -19.56
CA ALA A 35 9.50 -0.63 -20.89
C ALA A 35 10.89 -0.33 -21.47
N ASN A 36 11.82 0.15 -20.66
CA ASN A 36 13.20 0.42 -21.04
C ASN A 36 13.96 -0.86 -21.44
N GLU A 37 13.83 -1.94 -20.64
CA GLU A 37 14.37 -3.27 -20.98
C GLU A 37 13.91 -3.78 -22.34
N LEU A 38 12.69 -3.42 -22.71
CA LEU A 38 12.09 -3.74 -24.01
C LEU A 38 12.44 -2.71 -25.11
N GLY A 39 13.37 -1.78 -24.84
CA GLY A 39 13.94 -0.84 -25.80
C GLY A 39 13.09 0.38 -26.11
N MET A 40 12.19 0.78 -25.19
CA MET A 40 11.42 2.03 -25.32
C MET A 40 12.19 3.22 -24.74
N LYS A 41 12.16 4.36 -25.42
CA LYS A 41 12.59 5.65 -24.85
C LYS A 41 11.54 6.11 -23.85
N THR A 42 11.81 5.89 -22.57
CA THR A 42 10.87 6.18 -21.48
C THR A 42 11.24 7.44 -20.71
N VAL A 43 10.27 8.05 -20.04
CA VAL A 43 10.47 9.11 -19.04
C VAL A 43 9.51 8.96 -17.89
N VAL A 44 9.97 9.24 -16.67
CA VAL A 44 9.12 9.31 -15.45
C VAL A 44 8.97 10.76 -15.04
N LEU A 45 7.72 11.21 -14.91
CA LEU A 45 7.35 12.55 -14.47
C LEU A 45 6.69 12.47 -13.08
N GLU A 46 7.27 13.15 -12.10
CA GLU A 46 6.79 13.21 -10.72
C GLU A 46 6.47 14.65 -10.33
N LYS A 47 5.29 14.88 -9.75
CA LYS A 47 4.89 16.23 -9.33
C LYS A 47 5.52 16.68 -8.03
N GLU A 48 5.77 15.75 -7.11
CA GLU A 48 6.35 16.02 -5.80
C GLU A 48 7.87 16.21 -5.88
N GLU A 49 8.45 16.79 -4.85
CA GLU A 49 9.90 16.87 -4.70
C GLU A 49 10.51 15.50 -4.36
N GLU A 50 9.83 14.74 -3.51
CA GLU A 50 10.26 13.41 -3.08
C GLU A 50 9.70 12.33 -4.01
N LEU A 51 10.55 11.38 -4.39
CA LEU A 51 10.18 10.23 -5.20
C LEU A 51 9.64 9.07 -4.34
N GLY A 52 8.86 8.19 -4.96
CA GLY A 52 8.42 6.94 -4.35
C GLY A 52 6.99 6.91 -3.84
N GLY A 53 6.33 8.04 -3.72
CA GLY A 53 4.90 8.13 -3.36
C GLY A 53 4.52 7.33 -2.10
N ASN A 54 3.33 6.74 -2.09
CA ASN A 54 2.86 5.87 -1.00
C ASN A 54 3.68 4.59 -0.85
N THR A 55 4.31 4.10 -1.93
CA THR A 55 5.19 2.92 -1.86
C THR A 55 6.30 3.12 -0.84
N ASN A 56 6.89 4.31 -0.76
CA ASN A 56 7.95 4.63 0.19
C ASN A 56 7.52 4.51 1.67
N ARG A 57 6.21 4.58 1.94
CA ARG A 57 5.60 4.47 3.29
C ARG A 57 5.17 3.06 3.68
N ALA A 58 5.30 2.09 2.77
CA ALA A 58 4.85 0.72 3.03
C ALA A 58 5.69 0.04 4.10
N SER A 59 5.02 -0.53 5.11
CA SER A 59 5.66 -1.10 6.30
C SER A 59 5.77 -2.63 6.27
N SER A 60 4.91 -3.33 5.52
CA SER A 60 4.83 -4.80 5.55
C SER A 60 5.79 -5.46 4.56
N GLY A 61 5.31 -5.91 3.44
CA GLY A 61 6.04 -6.63 2.42
C GLY A 61 5.20 -6.82 1.15
N MET A 62 5.62 -7.72 0.29
CA MET A 62 4.99 -8.07 -0.98
C MET A 62 4.42 -9.49 -0.92
N ASN A 63 3.12 -9.66 -1.11
CA ASN A 63 2.52 -11.00 -1.15
C ASN A 63 2.80 -11.70 -2.47
N ALA A 64 3.20 -12.97 -2.37
CA ALA A 64 3.34 -13.87 -3.50
C ALA A 64 3.14 -15.32 -3.06
N ALA A 65 2.63 -16.18 -3.94
CA ALA A 65 2.44 -17.60 -3.73
C ALA A 65 3.29 -18.42 -4.70
N GLU A 66 3.66 -19.64 -4.30
CA GLU A 66 4.47 -20.57 -5.10
C GLU A 66 5.87 -20.04 -5.43
N THR A 67 6.49 -19.30 -4.50
CA THR A 67 7.83 -18.74 -4.71
C THR A 67 8.94 -19.69 -4.26
N ASN A 68 10.12 -19.58 -4.88
CA ASN A 68 11.32 -20.28 -4.42
C ASN A 68 11.69 -19.88 -2.98
N VAL A 69 11.42 -18.65 -2.58
CA VAL A 69 11.66 -18.18 -1.19
C VAL A 69 10.78 -18.93 -0.21
N GLN A 70 9.49 -19.14 -0.52
CA GLN A 70 8.60 -19.96 0.32
C GLN A 70 9.13 -21.39 0.47
N LEU A 71 9.57 -22.03 -0.61
CA LEU A 71 10.14 -23.37 -0.57
C LEU A 71 11.41 -23.44 0.31
N GLN A 72 12.30 -22.45 0.23
CA GLN A 72 13.50 -22.36 1.09
C GLN A 72 13.13 -22.22 2.57
N HIS A 73 12.00 -21.63 2.90
CA HIS A 73 11.46 -21.52 4.27
C HIS A 73 10.54 -22.70 4.66
N GLY A 74 10.45 -23.75 3.85
CA GLY A 74 9.61 -24.92 4.13
C GLY A 74 8.10 -24.65 4.02
N VAL A 75 7.69 -23.59 3.34
CA VAL A 75 6.28 -23.24 3.11
C VAL A 75 5.83 -23.75 1.75
N ILE A 76 4.83 -24.64 1.77
CA ILE A 76 4.13 -25.09 0.57
C ILE A 76 2.85 -24.28 0.45
N ASP A 77 2.66 -23.66 -0.69
CA ASP A 77 1.53 -22.77 -0.99
C ASP A 77 1.02 -23.04 -2.41
N ASN A 78 -0.14 -22.49 -2.74
CA ASN A 78 -0.67 -22.54 -4.10
C ASN A 78 -1.44 -21.26 -4.45
N VAL A 79 -1.45 -20.93 -5.74
CA VAL A 79 -2.10 -19.74 -6.29
C VAL A 79 -3.62 -19.77 -6.09
N ALA A 80 -4.24 -20.97 -6.11
CA ALA A 80 -5.69 -21.10 -5.96
C ALA A 80 -6.15 -20.68 -4.56
N ASP A 81 -5.40 -21.05 -3.50
CA ASP A 81 -5.69 -20.61 -2.12
C ASP A 81 -5.49 -19.10 -2.00
N PHE A 82 -4.41 -18.56 -2.60
CA PHE A 82 -4.17 -17.12 -2.59
C PHE A 82 -5.29 -16.35 -3.29
N TYR A 83 -5.76 -16.84 -4.46
CA TYR A 83 -6.93 -16.27 -5.16
C TYR A 83 -8.17 -16.30 -4.28
N HIS A 84 -8.48 -17.48 -3.71
CA HIS A 84 -9.70 -17.67 -2.94
C HIS A 84 -9.74 -16.79 -1.69
N GLU A 85 -8.65 -16.77 -0.92
CA GLU A 85 -8.54 -15.95 0.28
C GLU A 85 -8.65 -14.45 -0.05
N THR A 86 -7.95 -13.97 -1.09
CA THR A 86 -8.02 -12.57 -1.53
C THR A 86 -9.42 -12.21 -2.02
N TYR A 87 -10.10 -13.11 -2.74
CA TYR A 87 -11.47 -12.90 -3.22
C TYR A 87 -12.48 -12.83 -2.08
N GLN A 88 -12.37 -13.72 -1.09
CA GLN A 88 -13.24 -13.70 0.10
C GLN A 88 -13.00 -12.43 0.92
N ASP A 89 -11.75 -12.07 1.15
CA ASP A 89 -11.36 -10.91 1.96
C ASP A 89 -11.77 -9.59 1.29
N GLY A 90 -11.73 -9.52 -0.05
CA GLY A 90 -12.27 -8.44 -0.86
C GLY A 90 -13.80 -8.35 -0.91
N GLY A 91 -14.49 -9.19 -0.12
CA GLY A 91 -15.97 -9.25 -0.09
C GLY A 91 -16.58 -9.74 -1.39
N ARG A 92 -15.81 -10.46 -2.21
CA ARG A 92 -16.19 -10.99 -3.53
C ARG A 92 -16.54 -9.90 -4.54
N LEU A 93 -16.04 -8.68 -4.34
CA LEU A 93 -16.21 -7.54 -5.23
C LEU A 93 -15.03 -7.29 -6.15
N ASN A 94 -14.00 -8.13 -6.05
CA ASN A 94 -12.82 -8.09 -6.93
C ASN A 94 -13.25 -8.41 -8.37
N ASP A 95 -12.69 -7.69 -9.33
CA ASP A 95 -12.70 -8.15 -10.71
C ASP A 95 -11.93 -9.48 -10.79
N LYS A 96 -12.61 -10.52 -11.28
CA LYS A 96 -12.08 -11.90 -11.25
C LYS A 96 -10.91 -12.10 -12.19
N ASP A 97 -10.92 -11.43 -13.34
CA ASP A 97 -9.88 -11.55 -14.35
C ASP A 97 -8.62 -10.80 -13.88
N MET A 98 -8.80 -9.60 -13.32
CA MET A 98 -7.72 -8.83 -12.69
C MET A 98 -7.09 -9.59 -11.52
N LEU A 99 -7.92 -10.15 -10.63
CA LEU A 99 -7.44 -10.95 -9.50
C LEU A 99 -6.72 -12.22 -9.97
N GLY A 100 -7.26 -12.93 -10.97
CA GLY A 100 -6.62 -14.08 -11.57
C GLY A 100 -5.25 -13.73 -12.13
N TYR A 101 -5.18 -12.68 -12.96
CA TYR A 101 -3.92 -12.18 -13.48
C TYR A 101 -2.92 -11.86 -12.36
N PHE A 102 -3.37 -11.11 -11.36
CA PHE A 102 -2.56 -10.70 -10.21
C PHE A 102 -1.89 -11.89 -9.53
N VAL A 103 -2.68 -12.85 -9.03
CA VAL A 103 -2.13 -13.94 -8.21
C VAL A 103 -1.16 -14.84 -8.97
N TYR A 104 -1.43 -15.10 -10.27
CA TYR A 104 -0.54 -15.90 -11.12
C TYR A 104 0.79 -15.21 -11.47
N HIS A 105 0.87 -13.87 -11.35
CA HIS A 105 2.06 -13.11 -11.72
C HIS A 105 2.88 -12.61 -10.51
N THR A 106 2.47 -12.94 -9.28
CA THR A 106 3.21 -12.51 -8.08
C THR A 106 4.55 -13.22 -7.91
N ALA A 107 4.65 -14.54 -8.15
CA ALA A 107 5.94 -15.24 -8.09
C ALA A 107 6.90 -14.77 -9.20
N PRO A 108 6.49 -14.68 -10.48
CA PRO A 108 7.34 -14.06 -11.52
C PRO A 108 7.77 -12.62 -11.20
N ALA A 109 6.99 -11.87 -10.42
CA ALA A 109 7.37 -10.53 -9.98
C ALA A 109 8.47 -10.56 -8.90
N ILE A 110 8.44 -11.53 -7.97
CA ILE A 110 9.54 -11.76 -7.01
C ILE A 110 10.83 -12.13 -7.75
N ASP A 111 10.75 -13.03 -8.73
CA ASP A 111 11.91 -13.44 -9.52
C ASP A 111 12.48 -12.26 -10.31
N TRP A 112 11.64 -11.44 -10.94
CA TRP A 112 12.07 -10.24 -11.65
C TRP A 112 12.79 -9.23 -10.73
N LEU A 113 12.29 -9.02 -9.50
CA LEU A 113 12.98 -8.19 -8.52
C LEU A 113 14.35 -8.77 -8.17
N ALA A 114 14.45 -10.08 -7.97
CA ALA A 114 15.69 -10.77 -7.65
C ALA A 114 16.72 -10.67 -8.79
N ASP A 115 16.28 -10.76 -10.05
CA ASP A 115 17.14 -10.57 -11.25
C ASP A 115 17.75 -9.17 -11.32
N HIS A 116 17.06 -8.17 -10.74
CA HIS A 116 17.58 -6.80 -10.57
C HIS A 116 18.39 -6.60 -9.27
N GLY A 117 18.66 -7.69 -8.52
CA GLY A 117 19.38 -7.62 -7.24
C GLY A 117 18.51 -7.18 -6.05
N ILE A 118 17.20 -7.05 -6.23
CA ILE A 118 16.24 -6.65 -5.18
C ILE A 118 15.69 -7.91 -4.53
N LYS A 119 16.33 -8.37 -3.46
CA LYS A 119 16.01 -9.63 -2.80
C LYS A 119 15.04 -9.45 -1.64
N LEU A 120 13.97 -10.23 -1.64
CA LEU A 120 12.96 -10.32 -0.60
C LEU A 120 13.00 -11.74 -0.01
N ASP A 121 14.05 -12.04 0.76
CA ASP A 121 14.45 -13.39 1.19
C ASP A 121 13.81 -13.81 2.53
N ASP A 122 13.09 -12.94 3.22
CA ASP A 122 12.33 -13.25 4.43
C ASP A 122 10.83 -13.27 4.16
N ILE A 123 10.10 -14.13 4.87
CA ILE A 123 8.65 -14.25 4.70
C ILE A 123 7.91 -14.17 6.04
N THR A 124 6.76 -13.51 6.02
CA THR A 124 5.86 -13.41 7.17
C THR A 124 4.41 -13.66 6.74
N ILE A 125 3.52 -13.74 7.73
CA ILE A 125 2.08 -13.83 7.50
C ILE A 125 1.42 -12.47 7.70
N THR A 126 0.40 -12.18 6.91
CA THR A 126 -0.49 -11.03 7.13
C THR A 126 -1.90 -11.48 7.46
N GLY A 127 -2.70 -10.61 8.08
CA GLY A 127 -4.09 -10.91 8.41
C GLY A 127 -4.92 -11.30 7.17
N GLY A 128 -5.81 -12.29 7.31
CA GLY A 128 -6.61 -12.83 6.22
C GLY A 128 -5.93 -13.91 5.37
N MET A 129 -4.64 -14.22 5.62
CA MET A 129 -3.89 -15.24 4.87
C MET A 129 -3.62 -16.48 5.71
N SER A 130 -3.78 -17.67 5.11
CA SER A 130 -3.51 -18.96 5.75
C SER A 130 -2.04 -19.39 5.68
N ARG A 131 -1.25 -18.78 4.80
CA ARG A 131 0.16 -19.08 4.58
C ARG A 131 1.03 -17.83 4.67
N LYS A 132 2.33 -18.02 4.95
CA LYS A 132 3.34 -16.96 4.89
C LYS A 132 3.60 -16.58 3.44
N ARG A 133 2.96 -15.51 2.95
CA ARG A 133 3.07 -15.01 1.58
C ARG A 133 3.76 -13.67 1.48
N THR A 134 3.91 -12.97 2.60
CA THR A 134 4.43 -11.60 2.61
C THR A 134 5.95 -11.64 2.61
N HIS A 135 6.55 -11.42 1.44
CA HIS A 135 8.00 -11.36 1.22
C HIS A 135 8.53 -9.98 1.58
N ARG A 136 9.69 -9.96 2.23
CA ARG A 136 10.35 -8.72 2.66
C ARG A 136 11.88 -8.90 2.70
N PRO A 137 12.65 -7.80 2.79
CA PRO A 137 14.11 -7.92 2.86
C PRO A 137 14.53 -8.67 4.14
N ALA A 138 15.59 -9.46 4.04
CA ALA A 138 16.15 -10.25 5.15
C ALA A 138 16.54 -9.41 6.38
N SER A 139 16.75 -8.11 6.22
CA SER A 139 16.97 -7.16 7.32
C SER A 139 15.73 -6.92 8.18
N MET A 140 14.57 -7.46 7.78
CA MET A 140 13.25 -7.22 8.39
C MET A 140 12.83 -5.74 8.39
N ALA A 141 13.51 -4.88 7.64
CA ALA A 141 13.15 -3.47 7.48
C ALA A 141 11.79 -3.32 6.77
N PRO A 142 11.08 -2.20 6.98
CA PRO A 142 9.92 -1.85 6.17
C PRO A 142 10.24 -1.90 4.68
N ILE A 143 9.39 -2.57 3.89
CA ILE A 143 9.68 -2.81 2.48
C ILE A 143 9.75 -1.52 1.66
N GLY A 144 8.97 -0.49 2.01
CA GLY A 144 8.76 0.70 1.18
C GLY A 144 10.05 1.42 0.82
N GLY A 145 10.76 1.91 1.82
CA GLY A 145 12.03 2.62 1.61
C GLY A 145 13.11 1.76 0.95
N PHE A 146 13.15 0.46 1.30
CA PHE A 146 14.04 -0.50 0.66
C PHE A 146 13.72 -0.65 -0.84
N LEU A 147 12.47 -0.92 -1.18
CA LEU A 147 12.04 -1.17 -2.55
C LEU A 147 12.22 0.06 -3.45
N VAL A 148 11.75 1.23 -3.00
CA VAL A 148 11.88 2.48 -3.78
C VAL A 148 13.35 2.81 -4.03
N LYS A 149 14.20 2.74 -3.01
CA LYS A 149 15.64 2.97 -3.16
C LYS A 149 16.24 2.01 -4.18
N SER A 150 15.96 0.71 -4.07
CA SER A 150 16.51 -0.30 -4.96
C SER A 150 16.02 -0.15 -6.40
N LEU A 151 14.72 0.16 -6.62
CA LEU A 151 14.20 0.45 -7.96
C LEU A 151 14.85 1.71 -8.57
N LEU A 152 15.08 2.76 -7.78
CA LEU A 152 15.80 3.96 -8.24
C LEU A 152 17.26 3.68 -8.58
N GLU A 153 17.94 2.77 -7.88
CA GLU A 153 19.28 2.30 -8.25
C GLU A 153 19.29 1.59 -9.61
N VAL A 154 18.28 0.78 -9.91
CA VAL A 154 18.09 0.16 -11.24
C VAL A 154 17.84 1.24 -12.30
N VAL A 155 16.92 2.17 -12.05
CA VAL A 155 16.61 3.30 -12.95
C VAL A 155 17.86 4.11 -13.27
N GLN A 156 18.72 4.37 -12.26
CA GLN A 156 19.98 5.09 -12.44
C GLN A 156 20.97 4.28 -13.31
N LYS A 157 21.10 2.98 -13.03
CA LYS A 157 22.00 2.08 -13.79
C LYS A 157 21.59 2.00 -15.26
N GLU A 158 20.30 2.00 -15.53
CA GLU A 158 19.73 1.90 -16.88
C GLU A 158 19.58 3.26 -17.57
N ASN A 159 19.97 4.35 -16.91
CA ASN A 159 19.89 5.73 -17.41
C ASN A 159 18.48 6.15 -17.81
N ILE A 160 17.45 5.69 -17.10
CA ILE A 160 16.07 6.09 -17.33
C ILE A 160 15.88 7.51 -16.77
N PRO A 161 15.43 8.49 -17.56
CA PRO A 161 15.24 9.86 -17.09
C PRO A 161 14.05 9.98 -16.14
N VAL A 162 14.28 10.55 -14.97
CA VAL A 162 13.26 10.87 -13.96
C VAL A 162 13.34 12.36 -13.65
N PHE A 163 12.19 13.02 -13.75
CA PHE A 163 12.04 14.44 -13.42
C PHE A 163 11.04 14.60 -12.28
N ASN A 164 11.44 15.28 -11.23
CA ASN A 164 10.54 15.70 -10.16
C ASN A 164 10.08 17.16 -10.36
N LYS A 165 9.07 17.60 -9.56
CA LYS A 165 8.45 18.93 -9.71
C LYS A 165 7.87 19.16 -11.10
N VAL A 166 7.47 18.09 -11.77
CA VAL A 166 6.81 18.12 -13.08
C VAL A 166 5.38 17.61 -12.93
N LYS A 167 4.42 18.51 -12.90
CA LYS A 167 3.01 18.18 -12.76
C LYS A 167 2.34 18.09 -14.12
N VAL A 168 1.85 16.93 -14.49
CA VAL A 168 1.02 16.74 -15.68
C VAL A 168 -0.38 17.33 -15.41
N ASN A 169 -0.82 18.23 -16.26
CA ASN A 169 -2.10 18.93 -16.14
C ASN A 169 -3.17 18.39 -17.09
N LYS A 170 -2.75 17.84 -18.25
CA LYS A 170 -3.67 17.38 -19.28
C LYS A 170 -3.05 16.26 -20.12
N LEU A 171 -3.87 15.28 -20.53
CA LEU A 171 -3.55 14.36 -21.60
C LEU A 171 -3.92 14.98 -22.95
N LEU A 172 -3.06 14.76 -23.95
CA LEU A 172 -3.28 15.26 -25.32
C LEU A 172 -3.82 14.11 -26.17
N GLN A 173 -4.86 14.41 -26.96
CA GLN A 173 -5.46 13.46 -27.90
C GLN A 173 -5.34 13.99 -29.32
N ASP A 174 -5.25 13.08 -30.29
CA ASP A 174 -5.43 13.39 -31.69
C ASP A 174 -6.93 13.41 -32.09
N ASP A 175 -7.22 13.66 -33.35
CA ASP A 175 -8.58 13.76 -33.89
C ASP A 175 -9.38 12.44 -33.80
N GLU A 176 -8.69 11.29 -33.57
CA GLU A 176 -9.30 9.99 -33.38
C GLU A 176 -9.51 9.63 -31.89
N GLY A 177 -9.19 10.54 -30.97
CA GLY A 177 -9.29 10.33 -29.52
C GLY A 177 -8.15 9.51 -28.93
N LYS A 178 -7.09 9.20 -29.69
CA LYS A 178 -5.91 8.51 -29.20
C LYS A 178 -5.07 9.44 -28.34
N VAL A 179 -4.59 8.98 -27.20
CA VAL A 179 -3.64 9.73 -26.36
C VAL A 179 -2.26 9.73 -27.02
N ILE A 180 -1.70 10.92 -27.25
CA ILE A 180 -0.46 11.18 -27.97
C ILE A 180 0.58 11.95 -27.17
N GLY A 181 0.34 12.21 -25.90
CA GLY A 181 1.26 12.93 -25.04
C GLY A 181 0.56 13.65 -23.89
N VAL A 182 1.28 14.58 -23.31
CA VAL A 182 0.83 15.35 -22.12
C VAL A 182 1.19 16.82 -22.22
N GLU A 183 0.42 17.66 -21.52
CA GLU A 183 0.81 18.99 -21.14
C GLU A 183 1.20 18.96 -19.66
N ALA A 184 2.39 19.46 -19.33
CA ALA A 184 2.92 19.45 -17.98
C ALA A 184 3.46 20.82 -17.57
N ASN A 185 3.27 21.16 -16.29
CA ASN A 185 3.97 22.26 -15.66
C ASN A 185 5.30 21.74 -15.09
N ALA A 186 6.38 22.24 -15.65
CA ALA A 186 7.73 21.88 -15.28
C ALA A 186 8.46 23.15 -14.78
N ASP A 187 8.59 23.28 -13.46
CA ASP A 187 9.21 24.45 -12.80
C ASP A 187 8.59 25.81 -13.22
N GLY A 188 7.25 25.85 -13.29
CA GLY A 188 6.49 27.05 -13.68
C GLY A 188 6.31 27.24 -15.19
N LEU A 189 6.95 26.43 -16.03
CA LEU A 189 6.83 26.47 -17.49
C LEU A 189 5.89 25.37 -17.99
N ILE A 190 4.96 25.72 -18.84
CA ILE A 190 4.10 24.75 -19.52
C ILE A 190 4.86 24.15 -20.69
N LYS A 191 4.98 22.82 -20.67
CA LYS A 191 5.63 22.02 -21.73
C LYS A 191 4.64 21.05 -22.34
N THR A 192 4.67 20.93 -23.65
CA THR A 192 4.03 19.85 -24.41
C THR A 192 5.06 18.73 -24.64
N ILE A 193 4.71 17.52 -24.24
CA ILE A 193 5.58 16.33 -24.36
C ILE A 193 4.79 15.26 -25.11
N HIS A 194 5.29 14.84 -26.25
CA HIS A 194 4.66 13.81 -27.08
C HIS A 194 5.13 12.41 -26.72
N ALA A 195 4.23 11.45 -26.86
CA ALA A 195 4.57 10.03 -26.72
C ALA A 195 3.62 9.14 -27.52
N LYS A 196 4.07 7.92 -27.80
CA LYS A 196 3.20 6.88 -28.42
C LYS A 196 2.17 6.37 -27.43
N ALA A 197 2.51 6.33 -26.13
CA ALA A 197 1.61 5.92 -25.07
C ALA A 197 1.96 6.61 -23.73
N VAL A 198 0.96 6.69 -22.85
CA VAL A 198 1.07 7.25 -21.50
C VAL A 198 0.60 6.23 -20.47
N ILE A 199 1.35 6.05 -19.38
CA ILE A 199 0.99 5.23 -18.23
C ILE A 199 0.67 6.14 -17.03
N LEU A 200 -0.55 6.04 -16.51
CA LEU A 200 -0.95 6.65 -15.24
C LEU A 200 -0.56 5.73 -14.09
N ALA A 201 0.45 6.12 -13.31
CA ALA A 201 0.93 5.42 -12.11
C ALA A 201 0.92 6.36 -10.90
N THR A 202 -0.10 7.21 -10.83
CA THR A 202 -0.19 8.41 -9.98
C THR A 202 -0.60 8.13 -8.53
N GLY A 203 -0.86 6.85 -8.19
CA GLY A 203 -1.43 6.49 -6.90
C GLY A 203 -2.91 6.87 -6.78
N GLY A 204 -3.46 6.64 -5.58
CA GLY A 204 -4.88 6.86 -5.31
C GLY A 204 -5.25 8.30 -4.94
N PHE A 205 -6.39 8.42 -4.27
CA PHE A 205 -6.95 9.70 -3.85
C PHE A 205 -7.13 9.83 -2.33
N GLY A 206 -6.39 9.02 -1.55
CA GLY A 206 -6.52 8.93 -0.09
C GLY A 206 -6.17 10.20 0.69
N ALA A 207 -5.50 11.18 0.05
CA ALA A 207 -5.25 12.51 0.61
C ALA A 207 -6.15 13.61 0.03
N SER A 208 -7.11 13.28 -0.83
CA SER A 208 -8.01 14.25 -1.47
C SER A 208 -9.29 14.43 -0.67
N LYS A 209 -9.42 15.59 -0.01
CA LYS A 209 -10.69 15.96 0.64
C LYS A 209 -11.85 16.11 -0.36
N GLU A 210 -11.57 16.51 -1.60
CA GLU A 210 -12.57 16.67 -2.65
C GLU A 210 -13.19 15.31 -3.02
N TYR A 211 -12.34 14.30 -3.31
CA TYR A 211 -12.81 12.95 -3.63
C TYR A 211 -13.46 12.26 -2.43
N MET A 212 -12.93 12.44 -1.21
CA MET A 212 -13.58 11.90 0.00
C MET A 212 -14.97 12.49 0.18
N LYS A 213 -15.15 13.81 0.08
CA LYS A 213 -16.48 14.45 0.16
C LYS A 213 -17.44 13.95 -0.92
N ARG A 214 -16.94 13.69 -2.13
CA ARG A 214 -17.75 13.23 -3.25
C ARG A 214 -18.21 11.77 -3.09
N PHE A 215 -17.33 10.87 -2.67
CA PHE A 215 -17.58 9.43 -2.69
C PHE A 215 -17.72 8.78 -1.32
N ARG A 216 -17.10 9.34 -0.29
CA ARG A 216 -17.09 8.87 1.10
C ARG A 216 -17.20 10.04 2.08
N PRO A 217 -18.34 10.74 2.09
CA PRO A 217 -18.53 11.90 2.97
C PRO A 217 -18.37 11.53 4.46
N ASP A 218 -18.63 10.29 4.83
CA ASP A 218 -18.39 9.73 6.17
C ASP A 218 -16.91 9.71 6.58
N LEU A 219 -15.99 9.73 5.63
CA LEU A 219 -14.53 9.75 5.86
C LEU A 219 -13.89 11.13 5.62
N ALA A 220 -14.67 12.14 5.26
CA ALA A 220 -14.12 13.44 4.81
C ALA A 220 -13.24 14.14 5.86
N ASP A 221 -13.49 13.88 7.15
CA ASP A 221 -12.76 14.46 8.26
C ASP A 221 -11.70 13.52 8.87
N TYR A 222 -11.57 12.30 8.34
CA TYR A 222 -10.53 11.37 8.78
C TYR A 222 -9.14 11.87 8.38
N LYS A 223 -8.16 11.62 9.27
CA LYS A 223 -6.75 11.75 8.88
C LYS A 223 -6.37 10.66 7.89
N THR A 224 -5.22 10.80 7.26
CA THR A 224 -4.75 9.86 6.24
C THR A 224 -3.29 9.47 6.46
N THR A 225 -2.95 8.22 6.20
CA THR A 225 -1.56 7.74 6.15
C THR A 225 -0.90 8.01 4.80
N ASN A 226 -1.67 8.48 3.83
CA ASN A 226 -1.17 8.74 2.48
C ASN A 226 -0.16 9.89 2.46
N GLN A 227 0.76 9.86 1.52
CA GLN A 227 1.59 11.00 1.20
C GLN A 227 0.72 12.14 0.60
N PRO A 228 1.11 13.44 0.78
CA PRO A 228 0.27 14.57 0.41
C PRO A 228 -0.13 14.62 -1.07
N GLY A 229 0.68 14.07 -1.95
CA GLY A 229 0.44 14.03 -3.39
C GLY A 229 -0.60 12.98 -3.84
N ALA A 230 -1.12 12.13 -2.95
CA ALA A 230 -2.18 11.15 -3.29
C ALA A 230 -3.56 11.83 -3.43
N THR A 231 -3.66 12.73 -4.39
CA THR A 231 -4.79 13.66 -4.59
C THR A 231 -5.74 13.27 -5.73
N GLY A 232 -5.52 12.11 -6.39
CA GLY A 232 -6.38 11.64 -7.46
C GLY A 232 -6.16 12.36 -8.80
N ASP A 233 -4.97 12.93 -9.03
CA ASP A 233 -4.68 13.66 -10.28
C ASP A 233 -4.84 12.75 -11.51
N GLY A 234 -4.41 11.47 -11.45
CA GLY A 234 -4.60 10.52 -12.53
C GLY A 234 -6.05 10.22 -12.86
N LEU A 235 -6.94 10.25 -11.87
CA LEU A 235 -8.38 10.09 -12.07
C LEU A 235 -8.93 11.25 -12.93
N LYS A 236 -8.56 12.50 -12.59
CA LYS A 236 -8.94 13.69 -13.36
C LYS A 236 -8.40 13.65 -14.78
N LEU A 237 -7.17 13.18 -14.96
CA LEU A 237 -6.55 13.01 -16.27
C LEU A 237 -7.32 11.99 -17.14
N ALA A 238 -7.68 10.85 -16.57
CA ALA A 238 -8.45 9.81 -17.27
C ALA A 238 -9.86 10.27 -17.60
N GLU A 239 -10.61 10.86 -16.64
CA GLU A 239 -11.95 11.43 -16.87
C GLU A 239 -11.90 12.50 -18.00
N GLY A 240 -10.83 13.31 -18.06
CA GLY A 240 -10.67 14.36 -19.06
C GLY A 240 -10.57 13.85 -20.50
N VAL A 241 -10.32 12.57 -20.71
CA VAL A 241 -10.26 11.92 -22.03
C VAL A 241 -11.30 10.81 -22.19
N GLY A 242 -12.30 10.76 -21.30
CA GLY A 242 -13.42 9.80 -21.36
C GLY A 242 -13.20 8.48 -20.62
N GLY A 243 -12.14 8.37 -19.81
CA GLY A 243 -11.89 7.18 -18.97
C GLY A 243 -12.97 7.00 -17.90
N GLU A 244 -13.40 5.75 -17.71
CA GLU A 244 -14.38 5.38 -16.69
C GLU A 244 -13.70 5.21 -15.32
N LEU A 245 -14.40 5.64 -14.26
CA LEU A 245 -14.03 5.36 -12.87
C LEU A 245 -14.96 4.29 -12.28
N MET A 246 -14.40 3.38 -11.47
CA MET A 246 -15.17 2.31 -10.84
C MET A 246 -14.89 2.21 -9.34
N GLN A 247 -15.86 1.72 -8.57
CA GLN A 247 -15.74 1.40 -7.15
C GLN A 247 -15.18 2.56 -6.28
N MET A 248 -15.48 3.80 -6.62
CA MET A 248 -14.91 5.00 -5.98
C MET A 248 -15.31 5.16 -4.51
N ASP A 249 -16.36 4.50 -4.06
CA ASP A 249 -16.80 4.43 -2.67
C ASP A 249 -16.02 3.39 -1.84
N LEU A 250 -15.21 2.55 -2.48
CA LEU A 250 -14.41 1.53 -1.79
C LEU A 250 -13.09 2.14 -1.32
N VAL A 251 -13.06 2.57 -0.06
CA VAL A 251 -11.90 3.17 0.60
C VAL A 251 -11.56 2.36 1.84
N GLN A 252 -10.30 1.96 1.97
CA GLN A 252 -9.81 1.25 3.14
C GLN A 252 -9.36 2.22 4.23
N VAL A 253 -9.86 1.97 5.43
CA VAL A 253 -9.40 2.61 6.67
C VAL A 253 -8.47 1.65 7.40
N HIS A 254 -7.31 2.13 7.85
CA HIS A 254 -6.41 1.35 8.71
C HIS A 254 -6.76 1.59 10.18
N PRO A 255 -6.95 0.52 10.99
CA PRO A 255 -7.47 0.67 12.36
C PRO A 255 -6.46 1.27 13.33
N THR A 256 -5.17 0.99 13.16
CA THR A 256 -4.14 1.34 14.13
C THR A 256 -3.20 2.42 13.60
N VAL A 257 -3.62 3.69 13.72
CA VAL A 257 -2.84 4.84 13.28
C VAL A 257 -2.70 5.83 14.44
N GLN A 258 -1.46 6.13 14.84
CA GLN A 258 -1.18 7.15 15.84
C GLN A 258 -1.35 8.54 15.24
N GLN A 259 -2.14 9.40 15.85
CA GLN A 259 -2.60 10.67 15.26
C GLN A 259 -2.45 11.88 16.21
N ASP A 260 -1.82 11.72 17.35
CA ASP A 260 -1.69 12.79 18.36
C ASP A 260 -0.62 13.81 17.96
N ASN A 261 0.23 13.45 17.02
CA ASN A 261 1.26 14.31 16.44
C ASN A 261 0.81 14.93 15.11
N PRO A 262 1.43 16.02 14.65
CA PRO A 262 1.18 16.57 13.33
C PRO A 262 1.47 15.57 12.20
N HIS A 263 2.48 14.69 12.39
CA HIS A 263 2.75 13.56 11.51
C HIS A 263 1.93 12.34 11.94
N VAL A 264 1.29 11.70 10.97
CA VAL A 264 0.43 10.52 11.18
C VAL A 264 1.27 9.26 10.99
N TYR A 265 1.32 8.40 12.01
CA TYR A 265 2.13 7.17 11.99
C TYR A 265 1.26 5.92 11.93
N LEU A 266 1.45 5.11 10.91
CA LEU A 266 0.83 3.79 10.84
C LEU A 266 1.54 2.83 11.80
N ILE A 267 0.78 2.21 12.70
CA ILE A 267 1.25 1.14 13.58
C ILE A 267 0.95 -0.19 12.89
N GLY A 268 2.01 -0.90 12.49
CA GLY A 268 1.91 -2.11 11.68
C GLY A 268 1.15 -3.25 12.35
N GLU A 269 0.50 -4.08 11.57
CA GLU A 269 -0.26 -5.25 12.04
C GLU A 269 0.58 -6.25 12.82
N ALA A 270 1.90 -6.29 12.58
CA ALA A 270 2.82 -7.18 13.28
C ALA A 270 2.74 -7.03 14.81
N VAL A 271 2.49 -5.83 15.33
CA VAL A 271 2.36 -5.61 16.78
C VAL A 271 1.18 -6.41 17.35
N ARG A 272 0.02 -6.38 16.66
CA ARG A 272 -1.14 -7.20 17.02
C ARG A 272 -0.89 -8.69 16.77
N GLY A 273 -0.22 -9.01 15.68
CA GLY A 273 0.17 -10.38 15.32
C GLY A 273 1.07 -11.04 16.34
N GLU A 274 1.92 -10.26 17.05
CA GLU A 274 2.81 -10.75 18.10
C GLU A 274 2.14 -10.86 19.48
N GLY A 275 0.84 -10.51 19.61
CA GLY A 275 0.08 -10.71 20.86
C GLY A 275 -0.51 -9.45 21.48
N ALA A 276 -0.27 -8.25 20.92
CA ALA A 276 -0.87 -7.02 21.46
C ALA A 276 -2.40 -7.05 21.35
N ILE A 277 -3.06 -6.38 22.31
CA ILE A 277 -4.52 -6.25 22.38
C ILE A 277 -4.95 -4.79 22.20
N LEU A 278 -6.21 -4.58 21.81
CA LEU A 278 -6.86 -3.29 21.75
C LEU A 278 -7.81 -3.11 22.92
N VAL A 279 -7.68 -1.98 23.63
CA VAL A 279 -8.60 -1.61 24.71
C VAL A 279 -9.19 -0.23 24.47
N ASN A 280 -10.42 -0.01 24.96
CA ASN A 280 -11.08 1.30 24.97
C ASN A 280 -10.54 2.19 26.13
N ALA A 281 -11.09 3.38 26.30
CA ALA A 281 -10.67 4.32 27.34
C ALA A 281 -10.87 3.79 28.77
N GLU A 282 -11.78 2.84 28.98
CA GLU A 282 -11.99 2.19 30.27
C GLU A 282 -11.05 0.99 30.52
N GLY A 283 -10.20 0.62 29.55
CA GLY A 283 -9.28 -0.50 29.66
C GLY A 283 -9.88 -1.87 29.34
N ASN A 284 -11.03 -1.93 28.64
CA ASN A 284 -11.68 -3.18 28.22
C ASN A 284 -11.38 -3.51 26.76
N ARG A 285 -11.13 -4.79 26.44
CA ARG A 285 -11.13 -5.28 25.06
C ARG A 285 -12.54 -5.15 24.48
N PHE A 286 -12.64 -4.99 23.16
CA PHE A 286 -13.90 -4.77 22.47
C PHE A 286 -13.99 -5.43 21.08
N VAL A 287 -12.93 -6.06 20.61
CA VAL A 287 -12.86 -6.68 19.28
C VAL A 287 -11.78 -7.75 19.22
N ASN A 288 -11.91 -8.68 18.28
CA ASN A 288 -10.78 -9.53 17.83
C ASN A 288 -9.81 -8.66 17.02
N GLU A 289 -8.64 -8.42 17.56
CA GLU A 289 -7.64 -7.48 17.01
C GLU A 289 -7.06 -7.92 15.66
N LEU A 290 -7.16 -9.20 15.31
CA LEU A 290 -6.68 -9.76 14.04
C LEU A 290 -7.80 -10.04 13.04
N ASN A 291 -8.99 -9.54 13.30
CA ASN A 291 -10.04 -9.51 12.28
C ASN A 291 -9.66 -8.54 11.14
N THR A 292 -10.46 -8.49 10.08
CA THR A 292 -10.18 -7.62 8.92
C THR A 292 -10.05 -6.16 9.34
N ARG A 293 -9.27 -5.37 8.59
CA ARG A 293 -9.10 -3.92 8.85
C ARG A 293 -10.43 -3.21 8.97
N LYS A 294 -11.41 -3.58 8.12
CA LYS A 294 -12.76 -3.00 8.11
C LYS A 294 -13.49 -3.26 9.43
N ILE A 295 -13.48 -4.49 9.92
CA ILE A 295 -14.18 -4.85 11.17
C ILE A 295 -13.54 -4.15 12.35
N VAL A 296 -12.21 -4.18 12.46
CA VAL A 296 -11.49 -3.53 13.57
C VAL A 296 -11.67 -2.02 13.53
N SER A 297 -11.57 -1.38 12.35
CA SER A 297 -11.79 0.06 12.21
C SER A 297 -13.22 0.47 12.62
N ASN A 298 -14.22 -0.30 12.16
CA ASN A 298 -15.62 -0.02 12.52
C ASN A 298 -15.84 -0.16 14.03
N ALA A 299 -15.23 -1.16 14.68
CA ALA A 299 -15.32 -1.35 16.11
C ALA A 299 -14.71 -0.16 16.88
N ILE A 300 -13.56 0.36 16.46
CA ILE A 300 -12.93 1.54 17.07
C ILE A 300 -13.79 2.79 16.82
N THR A 301 -14.29 2.98 15.59
CA THR A 301 -15.14 4.14 15.25
C THR A 301 -16.46 4.15 16.05
N ALA A 302 -16.95 2.99 16.46
CA ALA A 302 -18.15 2.86 17.27
C ALA A 302 -17.93 3.24 18.75
N LEU A 303 -16.69 3.34 19.23
CA LEU A 303 -16.38 3.81 20.58
C LEU A 303 -16.70 5.31 20.70
N PRO A 304 -17.06 5.80 21.90
CA PRO A 304 -17.36 7.22 22.12
C PRO A 304 -16.22 8.16 21.69
N GLU A 305 -14.97 7.76 21.93
CA GLU A 305 -13.76 8.54 21.63
C GLU A 305 -13.30 8.36 20.19
N HIS A 306 -13.89 7.43 19.43
CA HIS A 306 -13.44 7.02 18.08
C HIS A 306 -11.96 6.65 18.01
N SER A 307 -11.39 6.23 19.15
CA SER A 307 -9.99 5.86 19.32
C SER A 307 -9.85 4.72 20.32
N ALA A 308 -8.67 4.11 20.41
CA ALA A 308 -8.38 3.01 21.31
C ALA A 308 -6.89 3.02 21.69
N TYR A 309 -6.49 2.10 22.56
CA TYR A 309 -5.11 1.92 22.96
C TYR A 309 -4.65 0.51 22.60
N LEU A 310 -3.49 0.43 21.95
CA LEU A 310 -2.80 -0.81 21.69
C LEU A 310 -1.91 -1.12 22.89
N ILE A 311 -2.17 -2.22 23.60
CA ILE A 311 -1.45 -2.62 24.83
C ILE A 311 -0.54 -3.80 24.50
N PHE A 312 0.71 -3.75 24.96
CA PHE A 312 1.72 -4.78 24.78
C PHE A 312 2.79 -4.72 25.88
N ASP A 313 3.64 -5.76 25.93
CA ASP A 313 4.71 -5.88 26.91
C ASP A 313 6.11 -5.95 26.26
N GLN A 314 7.15 -6.11 27.06
CA GLN A 314 8.52 -6.27 26.58
C GLN A 314 8.69 -7.53 25.71
N GLY A 315 7.93 -8.61 25.98
CA GLY A 315 7.97 -9.83 25.19
C GLY A 315 7.51 -9.59 23.75
N ILE A 316 6.40 -8.88 23.57
CA ILE A 316 5.90 -8.48 22.25
C ILE A 316 6.85 -7.50 21.57
N ARG A 317 7.38 -6.52 22.32
CA ARG A 317 8.37 -5.55 21.83
C ARG A 317 9.63 -6.22 21.27
N ASP A 318 10.14 -7.25 21.92
CA ASP A 318 11.33 -7.99 21.50
C ASP A 318 11.15 -8.66 20.13
N HIS A 319 9.90 -8.99 19.73
CA HIS A 319 9.56 -9.66 18.48
C HIS A 319 9.06 -8.70 17.40
N ALA A 320 8.31 -7.67 17.76
CA ALA A 320 7.83 -6.63 16.85
C ALA A 320 8.82 -5.46 16.77
N LYS A 321 9.93 -5.64 16.06
CA LYS A 321 11.05 -4.67 16.01
C LYS A 321 10.67 -3.25 15.60
N ALA A 322 9.55 -3.06 14.89
CA ALA A 322 9.04 -1.74 14.54
C ALA A 322 8.72 -0.87 15.78
N ILE A 323 8.46 -1.49 16.94
CA ILE A 323 8.17 -0.78 18.19
C ILE A 323 9.35 0.09 18.61
N GLU A 324 10.59 -0.33 18.34
CA GLU A 324 11.78 0.50 18.64
C GLU A 324 11.75 1.85 17.92
N PHE A 325 11.29 1.84 16.67
CA PHE A 325 11.09 3.09 15.93
C PHE A 325 9.95 3.92 16.52
N TYR A 326 8.81 3.31 16.86
CA TYR A 326 7.67 4.03 17.45
C TYR A 326 8.04 4.68 18.78
N ASP A 327 8.81 3.99 19.61
CA ASP A 327 9.29 4.51 20.89
C ASP A 327 10.29 5.67 20.69
N LYS A 328 11.25 5.48 19.78
CA LYS A 328 12.24 6.52 19.45
C LYS A 328 11.61 7.84 18.99
N VAL A 329 10.48 7.77 18.30
CA VAL A 329 9.75 8.98 17.83
C VAL A 329 8.66 9.43 18.81
N GLY A 330 8.63 8.86 20.02
CA GLY A 330 7.79 9.34 21.13
C GLY A 330 6.31 8.95 21.07
N LEU A 331 5.97 7.81 20.41
CA LEU A 331 4.59 7.34 20.29
C LEU A 331 4.16 6.39 21.42
N VAL A 332 5.12 5.90 22.22
CA VAL A 332 4.90 4.83 23.20
C VAL A 332 4.78 5.40 24.59
N VAL A 333 3.72 5.05 25.31
CA VAL A 333 3.55 5.31 26.74
C VAL A 333 4.07 4.10 27.50
N HIS A 334 4.81 4.32 28.57
CA HIS A 334 5.49 3.30 29.36
C HIS A 334 4.84 3.16 30.75
N GLY A 335 4.92 1.95 31.31
CA GLY A 335 4.59 1.65 32.71
C GLY A 335 5.45 0.49 33.22
N ASP A 336 5.92 0.58 34.43
CA ASP A 336 6.69 -0.50 35.08
C ASP A 336 5.77 -1.68 35.44
N THR A 337 4.53 -1.38 35.78
CA THR A 337 3.43 -2.33 36.00
C THR A 337 2.23 -1.99 35.12
N ILE A 338 1.26 -2.91 35.03
CA ILE A 338 -0.01 -2.66 34.31
C ILE A 338 -0.77 -1.50 35.01
N GLU A 339 -0.73 -1.44 36.31
CA GLU A 339 -1.37 -0.39 37.08
C GLU A 339 -0.72 0.99 36.85
N ASP A 340 0.61 1.04 36.70
CA ASP A 340 1.30 2.29 36.38
C ASP A 340 1.00 2.70 34.92
N LEU A 341 0.98 1.76 33.99
CA LEU A 341 0.57 2.04 32.62
C LEU A 341 -0.85 2.61 32.55
N ALA A 342 -1.80 1.98 33.27
CA ALA A 342 -3.18 2.45 33.33
C ALA A 342 -3.29 3.89 33.87
N LYS A 343 -2.56 4.21 34.98
CA LYS A 343 -2.51 5.58 35.53
C LYS A 343 -1.95 6.58 34.49
N ASN A 344 -0.88 6.22 33.77
CA ASN A 344 -0.29 7.09 32.75
C ASN A 344 -1.22 7.32 31.56
N LEU A 345 -2.17 6.40 31.33
CA LEU A 345 -3.21 6.50 30.31
C LEU A 345 -4.53 7.13 30.82
N ASN A 346 -4.61 7.49 32.12
CA ASN A 346 -5.85 7.91 32.82
C ASN A 346 -6.96 6.86 32.71
N MET A 347 -6.61 5.56 32.74
CA MET A 347 -7.54 4.42 32.79
C MET A 347 -7.73 3.91 34.22
N ASP A 348 -8.82 3.15 34.45
CA ASP A 348 -9.00 2.39 35.65
C ASP A 348 -7.97 1.24 35.74
N PRO A 349 -7.05 1.24 36.71
CA PRO A 349 -6.01 0.20 36.83
C PRO A 349 -6.57 -1.20 37.05
N GLU A 350 -7.66 -1.36 37.78
CA GLU A 350 -8.26 -2.67 38.03
C GLU A 350 -8.91 -3.25 36.76
N ASN A 351 -9.54 -2.41 35.94
CA ASN A 351 -10.10 -2.83 34.66
C ASN A 351 -9.01 -3.28 33.71
N LEU A 352 -7.97 -2.47 33.48
CA LEU A 352 -6.89 -2.84 32.57
C LEU A 352 -6.19 -4.12 33.04
N LYS A 353 -5.92 -4.25 34.33
CA LYS A 353 -5.34 -5.46 34.95
C LYS A 353 -6.21 -6.69 34.67
N LYS A 354 -7.51 -6.60 34.92
CA LYS A 354 -8.46 -7.68 34.69
C LYS A 354 -8.45 -8.09 33.20
N THR A 355 -8.47 -7.12 32.30
CA THR A 355 -8.42 -7.36 30.84
C THR A 355 -7.16 -8.13 30.46
N VAL A 356 -5.98 -7.71 30.97
CA VAL A 356 -4.71 -8.39 30.68
C VAL A 356 -4.68 -9.79 31.26
N VAL A 357 -5.21 -10.01 32.47
CA VAL A 357 -5.31 -11.35 33.06
C VAL A 357 -6.19 -12.27 32.21
N THR A 358 -7.38 -11.81 31.83
CA THR A 358 -8.30 -12.58 30.96
C THR A 358 -7.67 -12.92 29.60
N TRP A 359 -6.94 -11.96 29.00
CA TRP A 359 -6.20 -12.21 27.77
C TRP A 359 -5.09 -13.26 27.96
N ASN A 360 -4.32 -13.19 29.03
CA ASN A 360 -3.26 -14.16 29.32
C ASN A 360 -3.82 -15.57 29.53
N GLU A 361 -4.96 -15.71 30.19
CA GLU A 361 -5.68 -16.98 30.35
C GLU A 361 -6.15 -17.52 28.97
N ALA A 362 -6.65 -16.64 28.10
CA ALA A 362 -7.04 -17.03 26.73
C ALA A 362 -5.85 -17.53 25.92
N VAL A 363 -4.69 -16.90 26.04
CA VAL A 363 -3.44 -17.32 25.38
C VAL A 363 -2.98 -18.68 25.92
N GLU A 364 -2.95 -18.87 27.24
CA GLU A 364 -2.53 -20.12 27.88
C GLU A 364 -3.42 -21.31 27.48
N ASN A 365 -4.73 -21.06 27.39
CA ASN A 365 -5.70 -22.08 26.99
C ASN A 365 -5.90 -22.21 25.47
N HIS A 366 -5.29 -21.35 24.67
CA HIS A 366 -5.55 -21.22 23.23
C HIS A 366 -7.03 -21.05 22.88
N ASP A 367 -7.79 -20.34 23.74
CA ASP A 367 -9.24 -20.16 23.64
C ASP A 367 -9.66 -18.77 24.11
N ASP A 368 -9.81 -17.84 23.16
CA ASP A 368 -10.38 -16.51 23.40
C ASP A 368 -11.93 -16.56 23.36
N LYS A 369 -12.55 -16.77 24.50
CA LYS A 369 -14.00 -16.90 24.64
C LYS A 369 -14.76 -15.60 24.36
N GLU A 370 -14.09 -14.45 24.53
CA GLU A 370 -14.76 -13.14 24.38
C GLU A 370 -14.88 -12.72 22.92
N PHE A 371 -13.79 -12.85 22.14
CA PHE A 371 -13.74 -12.32 20.77
C PHE A 371 -13.31 -13.35 19.73
N HIS A 372 -13.10 -14.59 20.14
CA HIS A 372 -12.78 -15.73 19.27
C HIS A 372 -11.52 -15.52 18.41
N ARG A 373 -10.51 -14.87 18.99
CA ARG A 373 -9.20 -14.73 18.34
C ARG A 373 -8.49 -16.08 18.35
N THR A 374 -8.00 -16.52 17.19
CA THR A 374 -7.39 -17.84 17.00
C THR A 374 -5.93 -17.78 16.52
N THR A 375 -5.42 -16.59 16.24
CA THR A 375 -4.05 -16.35 15.73
C THR A 375 -3.36 -15.25 16.54
N GLY A 376 -2.02 -15.20 16.49
CA GLY A 376 -1.25 -14.24 17.27
C GLY A 376 -1.48 -14.42 18.78
N MET A 377 -1.61 -15.66 19.23
CA MET A 377 -1.78 -16.07 20.62
C MET A 377 -0.58 -16.89 21.11
N ASP A 378 0.59 -16.70 20.51
CA ASP A 378 1.80 -17.42 20.89
C ASP A 378 2.40 -16.87 22.20
N ARG A 379 2.02 -15.66 22.59
CA ARG A 379 2.46 -15.01 23.83
C ARG A 379 1.42 -14.08 24.41
N GLY A 380 1.33 -14.08 25.74
CA GLY A 380 0.53 -13.13 26.52
C GLY A 380 1.28 -11.83 26.85
N ILE A 381 0.67 -10.98 27.64
CA ILE A 381 1.22 -9.72 28.18
C ILE A 381 1.66 -10.01 29.64
N THR A 382 2.84 -10.63 29.78
CA THR A 382 3.31 -11.16 31.07
C THR A 382 4.72 -10.69 31.46
N LYS A 383 5.51 -10.21 30.49
CA LYS A 383 6.91 -9.81 30.69
C LYS A 383 7.00 -8.37 31.18
N PRO A 384 7.67 -8.07 32.31
CA PRO A 384 7.80 -6.73 32.83
C PRO A 384 8.31 -5.71 31.80
N GLY A 385 7.80 -4.48 31.90
CA GLY A 385 7.85 -3.44 30.90
C GLY A 385 6.58 -3.49 30.07
N PHE A 386 5.63 -2.61 30.39
CA PHE A 386 4.31 -2.55 29.76
C PHE A 386 4.18 -1.25 28.99
N PHE A 387 3.54 -1.32 27.85
CA PHE A 387 3.52 -0.21 26.90
C PHE A 387 2.15 -0.05 26.27
N ALA A 388 1.89 1.19 25.83
CA ALA A 388 0.70 1.51 25.06
C ALA A 388 0.99 2.47 23.93
N ILE A 389 0.20 2.38 22.85
CA ILE A 389 0.14 3.38 21.78
C ILE A 389 -1.32 3.81 21.62
N HIS A 390 -1.62 5.10 21.70
CA HIS A 390 -2.92 5.65 21.36
C HIS A 390 -3.12 5.62 19.84
N ILE A 391 -4.24 5.08 19.39
CA ILE A 391 -4.53 4.88 17.95
C ILE A 391 -5.96 5.26 17.61
N ALA A 392 -6.15 5.68 16.37
CA ALA A 392 -7.46 5.89 15.78
C ALA A 392 -7.45 5.45 14.31
N PRO A 393 -8.62 5.12 13.71
CA PRO A 393 -8.69 4.78 12.29
C PRO A 393 -8.33 5.97 11.40
N ALA A 394 -7.64 5.69 10.28
CA ALA A 394 -7.30 6.69 9.27
C ALA A 394 -7.43 6.13 7.86
N ILE A 395 -7.72 6.99 6.89
CA ILE A 395 -7.72 6.63 5.47
C ILE A 395 -6.34 6.09 5.09
N HIS A 396 -6.32 4.93 4.43
CA HIS A 396 -5.07 4.26 4.12
C HIS A 396 -4.88 3.91 2.65
N TYR A 397 -5.91 3.40 1.98
CA TYR A 397 -5.84 2.94 0.60
C TYR A 397 -7.18 3.17 -0.12
N THR A 398 -7.12 3.49 -1.40
CA THR A 398 -8.32 3.61 -2.24
C THR A 398 -8.38 2.42 -3.20
N MET A 399 -9.40 1.56 -3.05
CA MET A 399 -9.59 0.39 -3.91
C MET A 399 -10.28 0.75 -5.21
N GLY A 400 -11.06 1.82 -5.23
CA GLY A 400 -11.64 2.39 -6.44
C GLY A 400 -10.63 3.21 -7.24
N GLY A 401 -10.87 3.33 -8.53
CA GLY A 401 -9.99 4.04 -9.44
C GLY A 401 -10.43 3.93 -10.89
N ILE A 402 -9.49 4.12 -11.80
CA ILE A 402 -9.71 4.02 -13.24
C ILE A 402 -10.07 2.58 -13.63
N HIS A 403 -11.10 2.41 -14.44
CA HIS A 403 -11.47 1.11 -14.99
C HIS A 403 -10.44 0.69 -16.05
N ILE A 404 -9.81 -0.45 -15.82
CA ILE A 404 -8.80 -1.03 -16.72
C ILE A 404 -9.09 -2.51 -16.99
N ASN A 405 -8.54 -3.03 -18.06
CA ASN A 405 -8.51 -4.48 -18.32
C ASN A 405 -7.19 -5.11 -17.82
N THR A 406 -7.04 -6.43 -17.94
CA THR A 406 -5.83 -7.16 -17.53
C THR A 406 -4.57 -6.76 -18.31
N LYS A 407 -4.71 -6.06 -19.45
CA LYS A 407 -3.62 -5.44 -20.20
C LYS A 407 -3.31 -4.03 -19.73
N THR A 408 -3.88 -3.58 -18.61
CA THR A 408 -3.74 -2.24 -18.04
C THR A 408 -4.21 -1.09 -18.95
N GLN A 409 -4.95 -1.40 -20.02
CA GLN A 409 -5.54 -0.41 -20.90
C GLN A 409 -6.73 0.26 -20.22
N VAL A 410 -6.79 1.58 -20.28
CA VAL A 410 -7.92 2.35 -19.74
C VAL A 410 -9.15 2.16 -20.63
N LEU A 411 -10.29 1.91 -19.98
CA LEU A 411 -11.59 1.73 -20.62
C LEU A 411 -12.45 2.98 -20.48
N ASP A 412 -13.27 3.24 -21.47
CA ASP A 412 -14.33 4.24 -21.40
C ASP A 412 -15.64 3.66 -20.82
N GLY A 413 -16.68 4.47 -20.68
CA GLY A 413 -17.99 4.06 -20.14
C GLY A 413 -18.75 3.03 -21.01
N ASN A 414 -18.29 2.72 -22.22
CA ASN A 414 -18.83 1.66 -23.06
C ASN A 414 -18.02 0.36 -22.95
N GLY A 415 -16.89 0.39 -22.24
CA GLY A 415 -15.94 -0.71 -22.17
C GLY A 415 -14.94 -0.75 -23.34
N ASP A 416 -14.87 0.30 -24.15
CA ASP A 416 -13.91 0.40 -25.24
C ASP A 416 -12.58 0.95 -24.73
N VAL A 417 -11.46 0.48 -25.37
CA VAL A 417 -10.12 0.91 -24.98
C VAL A 417 -9.81 2.31 -25.48
N ILE A 418 -9.39 3.19 -24.57
CA ILE A 418 -8.79 4.48 -24.93
C ILE A 418 -7.37 4.25 -25.42
N LYS A 419 -7.18 4.34 -26.73
CA LYS A 419 -5.88 4.04 -27.38
C LYS A 419 -4.76 4.94 -26.85
N GLY A 420 -3.61 4.35 -26.56
CA GLY A 420 -2.42 5.07 -26.07
C GLY A 420 -2.48 5.41 -24.58
N LEU A 421 -3.52 5.01 -23.84
CA LEU A 421 -3.65 5.28 -22.40
C LEU A 421 -3.71 3.99 -21.58
N TYR A 422 -2.86 3.93 -20.55
CA TYR A 422 -2.71 2.82 -19.62
C TYR A 422 -2.75 3.34 -18.18
N ALA A 423 -3.18 2.50 -17.25
CA ALA A 423 -3.14 2.81 -15.83
C ALA A 423 -2.82 1.55 -15.01
N ALA A 424 -2.07 1.72 -13.92
CA ALA A 424 -1.70 0.60 -13.07
C ALA A 424 -1.42 1.04 -11.63
N GLY A 425 -1.53 0.12 -10.67
CA GLY A 425 -1.37 0.36 -9.24
C GLY A 425 -2.60 1.05 -8.64
N GLU A 426 -2.46 1.69 -7.50
CA GLU A 426 -3.57 2.26 -6.72
C GLU A 426 -4.47 3.27 -7.48
N VAL A 427 -4.02 3.80 -8.62
CA VAL A 427 -4.85 4.65 -9.48
C VAL A 427 -5.95 3.86 -10.20
N ALA A 428 -5.78 2.54 -10.36
CA ALA A 428 -6.73 1.66 -11.02
C ALA A 428 -7.67 0.99 -10.01
N GLY A 429 -8.93 0.82 -10.39
CA GLY A 429 -9.94 0.12 -9.60
C GLY A 429 -10.07 -1.36 -9.93
N GLY A 430 -10.89 -2.08 -9.16
CA GLY A 430 -11.34 -3.45 -9.47
C GLY A 430 -10.57 -4.57 -8.78
N LEU A 431 -9.27 -4.44 -8.55
CA LEU A 431 -8.44 -5.54 -8.06
C LEU A 431 -8.81 -6.03 -6.65
N HIS A 432 -9.07 -5.13 -5.71
CA HIS A 432 -9.10 -5.47 -4.28
C HIS A 432 -10.50 -5.65 -3.69
N GLY A 433 -11.56 -5.34 -4.43
CA GLY A 433 -12.91 -5.33 -3.88
C GLY A 433 -13.04 -4.32 -2.73
N ASN A 434 -13.77 -4.69 -1.66
CA ASN A 434 -14.05 -3.77 -0.55
C ASN A 434 -13.05 -3.82 0.61
N ASN A 435 -12.03 -4.67 0.54
CA ASN A 435 -10.97 -4.75 1.55
C ASN A 435 -9.68 -5.30 0.93
N ARG A 436 -8.61 -4.54 1.01
CA ARG A 436 -7.30 -4.93 0.49
C ARG A 436 -6.48 -5.63 1.56
N VAL A 437 -6.03 -6.84 1.27
CA VAL A 437 -5.10 -7.60 2.12
C VAL A 437 -3.75 -6.89 2.22
N GLY A 438 -3.17 -6.83 3.42
CA GLY A 438 -1.82 -6.28 3.64
C GLY A 438 -0.78 -6.99 2.76
N GLY A 439 0.12 -6.22 2.12
CA GLY A 439 1.11 -6.77 1.18
C GLY A 439 0.65 -6.86 -0.28
N ASN A 440 -0.66 -6.93 -0.56
CA ASN A 440 -1.16 -7.00 -1.94
C ASN A 440 -0.91 -5.71 -2.72
N SER A 441 -0.95 -4.53 -2.09
CA SER A 441 -0.65 -3.28 -2.80
C SER A 441 0.77 -3.20 -3.34
N ILE A 442 1.75 -3.73 -2.61
CA ILE A 442 3.13 -3.77 -3.10
C ILE A 442 3.28 -4.80 -4.23
N ALA A 443 2.63 -5.96 -4.11
CA ALA A 443 2.60 -6.94 -5.20
C ALA A 443 1.94 -6.36 -6.46
N GLU A 444 0.84 -5.64 -6.31
CA GLU A 444 0.17 -4.91 -7.39
C GLU A 444 1.10 -3.95 -8.12
N THR A 445 1.89 -3.14 -7.38
CA THR A 445 2.79 -2.16 -8.00
C THR A 445 3.81 -2.81 -8.92
N ILE A 446 4.30 -4.00 -8.57
CA ILE A 446 5.28 -4.72 -9.40
C ILE A 446 4.60 -5.48 -10.53
N VAL A 447 3.54 -6.24 -10.23
CA VAL A 447 2.83 -7.06 -11.23
C VAL A 447 2.26 -6.19 -12.34
N PHE A 448 1.44 -5.19 -11.99
CA PHE A 448 0.78 -4.35 -12.98
C PHE A 448 1.68 -3.24 -13.53
N GLY A 449 2.69 -2.79 -12.78
CA GLY A 449 3.72 -1.91 -13.32
C GLY A 449 4.47 -2.56 -14.48
N ARG A 450 4.93 -3.80 -14.30
CA ARG A 450 5.56 -4.61 -15.36
C ARG A 450 4.60 -4.87 -16.53
N GLN A 451 3.36 -5.25 -16.23
CA GLN A 451 2.35 -5.48 -17.27
C GLN A 451 2.12 -4.21 -18.11
N ALA A 452 2.01 -3.04 -17.49
CA ALA A 452 1.88 -1.77 -18.20
C ALA A 452 3.10 -1.52 -19.10
N GLY A 453 4.32 -1.70 -18.60
CA GLY A 453 5.55 -1.57 -19.37
C GLY A 453 5.62 -2.49 -20.58
N GLN A 454 5.16 -3.74 -20.45
CA GLN A 454 5.07 -4.70 -21.55
C GLN A 454 4.02 -4.28 -22.58
N GLN A 455 2.81 -3.95 -22.14
CA GLN A 455 1.69 -3.66 -23.03
C GLN A 455 1.86 -2.35 -23.81
N VAL A 456 2.44 -1.31 -23.20
CA VAL A 456 2.79 -0.09 -23.95
C VAL A 456 3.84 -0.36 -25.02
N THR A 457 4.77 -1.28 -24.76
CA THR A 457 5.79 -1.67 -25.75
C THR A 457 5.17 -2.42 -26.92
N VAL A 458 4.27 -3.38 -26.65
CA VAL A 458 3.51 -4.08 -27.69
C VAL A 458 2.76 -3.08 -28.57
N TYR A 459 2.06 -2.14 -27.94
CA TYR A 459 1.31 -1.10 -28.62
C TYR A 459 2.20 -0.15 -29.42
N ALA A 460 3.25 0.41 -28.81
CA ALA A 460 4.15 1.38 -29.42
C ALA A 460 4.91 0.83 -30.64
N ARG A 461 5.14 -0.49 -30.67
CA ARG A 461 5.75 -1.20 -31.79
C ARG A 461 4.76 -1.68 -32.85
N GLY A 462 3.45 -1.50 -32.64
CA GLY A 462 2.41 -2.01 -33.51
C GLY A 462 2.34 -3.54 -33.57
N LEU A 463 2.80 -4.23 -32.53
CA LEU A 463 2.70 -5.68 -32.38
C LEU A 463 1.26 -6.08 -32.05
N LYS A 464 0.79 -7.24 -32.57
CA LYS A 464 -0.56 -7.76 -32.29
C LYS A 464 -0.55 -8.77 -31.15
#